data_5c9acf03fe31de2a8c41939c34b57ff6
#
_entry.id   5c9acf03fe31de2a8c41939c34b57ff6
#
_cell.length_a   1.000
_cell.length_b   1.000
_cell.length_c   1.000
_cell.angle_alpha   90.00
_cell.angle_beta   90.00
_cell.angle_gamma   90.00
#
_symmetry.space_group_name_H-M   'P 1'
#
loop_
_entity.id
_entity.type
_entity.pdbx_description
1 polymer ?
#
loop_
_entity_poly.entity_id
_entity_poly.type
_entity_poly.pdbx_seq_one_letter_code
_entity_poly.pdbx_strand_id
1 'polypeptide(L)'
;MAQTLPTLKTDMFLPFIVLSLWGATLASLTCLQQTDLKSLIAYSSISHMGLVIAAISIQTQWGLAGAMAMMVAHGFTSSALFCLANTTYERTQTRILILTRGFHNIMPMTTTWWLLTNLMNMATPPSMNFTGELLIAASLFNWCPTIIILFGLLMLITASYSLHVFLSTQMGAPTLNIPIQPAHTREHLLMTLHVIPLMMISLKPELIM
;
A
#
# COMPACT_ATOMS: atom_id res chain seq x y z
N MET A 1 7.13 -4.97 -23.58
CA MET A 1 5.80 -5.09 -24.22
C MET A 1 5.12 -3.75 -24.48
N ALA A 2 5.08 -2.81 -23.51
CA ALA A 2 4.45 -1.51 -23.75
C ALA A 2 5.11 -0.66 -24.86
N GLN A 3 6.39 -0.85 -25.15
CA GLN A 3 7.11 -0.16 -26.23
C GLN A 3 6.79 -0.69 -27.64
N THR A 4 6.12 -1.82 -27.77
CA THR A 4 5.79 -2.46 -29.05
C THR A 4 4.40 -2.10 -29.57
N LEU A 5 3.59 -1.45 -28.74
CA LEU A 5 2.26 -0.97 -29.16
C LEU A 5 2.38 0.37 -29.86
N PRO A 6 1.67 0.57 -31.00
CA PRO A 6 1.63 1.86 -31.66
C PRO A 6 1.09 2.91 -30.67
N THR A 7 1.74 4.08 -30.60
CA THR A 7 1.30 5.23 -29.82
C THR A 7 -0.09 5.65 -30.30
N LEU A 8 -1.12 5.08 -29.69
CA LEU A 8 -2.50 5.52 -29.90
C LEU A 8 -2.62 6.98 -29.39
N LYS A 9 -3.44 7.77 -30.04
CA LYS A 9 -3.67 9.17 -29.66
C LYS A 9 -4.00 9.22 -28.16
N THR A 10 -3.23 9.99 -27.41
CA THR A 10 -3.36 10.14 -25.95
C THR A 10 -4.77 10.47 -25.47
N ASP A 11 -5.55 11.15 -26.33
CA ASP A 11 -6.94 11.53 -26.05
C ASP A 11 -7.89 10.34 -25.91
N MET A 12 -7.60 9.20 -26.57
CA MET A 12 -8.42 7.99 -26.46
C MET A 12 -8.30 7.33 -25.08
N PHE A 13 -7.19 7.55 -24.36
CA PHE A 13 -6.96 6.98 -23.02
C PHE A 13 -7.51 7.85 -21.89
N LEU A 14 -7.94 9.10 -22.19
CA LEU A 14 -8.48 10.01 -21.18
C LEU A 14 -9.59 9.38 -20.32
N PRO A 15 -10.64 8.73 -20.87
CA PRO A 15 -11.68 8.13 -20.06
C PRO A 15 -11.15 7.01 -19.15
N PHE A 16 -10.17 6.25 -19.60
CA PHE A 16 -9.57 5.17 -18.80
C PHE A 16 -8.73 5.73 -17.65
N ILE A 17 -7.97 6.80 -17.87
CA ILE A 17 -7.18 7.48 -16.84
C ILE A 17 -8.09 8.07 -15.77
N VAL A 18 -9.14 8.79 -16.18
CA VAL A 18 -10.10 9.38 -15.25
C VAL A 18 -10.83 8.29 -14.46
N LEU A 19 -11.28 7.23 -15.11
CA LEU A 19 -12.00 6.15 -14.47
C LEU A 19 -11.11 5.37 -13.49
N SER A 20 -9.83 5.14 -13.83
CA SER A 20 -8.89 4.45 -12.94
C SER A 20 -8.58 5.28 -11.69
N LEU A 21 -8.36 6.58 -11.83
CA LEU A 21 -8.11 7.47 -10.69
C LEU A 21 -9.36 7.68 -9.83
N TRP A 22 -10.52 7.82 -10.46
CA TRP A 22 -11.79 7.91 -9.72
C TRP A 22 -12.09 6.61 -8.98
N GLY A 23 -11.91 5.45 -9.64
CA GLY A 23 -12.03 4.14 -8.99
C GLY A 23 -11.06 3.94 -7.83
N ALA A 24 -9.81 4.41 -7.97
CA ALA A 24 -8.82 4.39 -6.91
C ALA A 24 -9.24 5.23 -5.70
N THR A 25 -9.79 6.45 -5.92
CA THR A 25 -10.28 7.30 -4.84
C THR A 25 -11.51 6.71 -4.15
N LEU A 26 -12.44 6.14 -4.88
CA LEU A 26 -13.59 5.44 -4.28
C LEU A 26 -13.13 4.22 -3.47
N ALA A 27 -12.20 3.41 -3.99
CA ALA A 27 -11.64 2.27 -3.26
C ALA A 27 -10.94 2.70 -1.97
N SER A 28 -10.20 3.81 -1.98
CA SER A 28 -9.56 4.35 -0.79
C SER A 28 -10.57 4.88 0.25
N LEU A 29 -11.69 5.47 -0.18
CA LEU A 29 -12.77 5.87 0.71
C LEU A 29 -13.49 4.66 1.33
N THR A 30 -13.69 3.59 0.56
CA THR A 30 -14.26 2.34 1.12
C THR A 30 -13.33 1.69 2.14
N CYS A 31 -12.00 1.86 2.05
CA CYS A 31 -11.05 1.40 3.08
C CYS A 31 -11.35 2.02 4.45
N LEU A 32 -11.69 3.31 4.51
CA LEU A 32 -12.00 4.00 5.78
C LEU A 32 -13.26 3.46 6.46
N GLN A 33 -14.17 2.86 5.70
CA GLN A 33 -15.43 2.32 6.21
C GLN A 33 -15.36 0.83 6.60
N GLN A 34 -14.25 0.16 6.26
CA GLN A 34 -14.10 -1.27 6.53
C GLN A 34 -13.88 -1.53 8.03
N THR A 35 -14.64 -2.47 8.56
CA THR A 35 -14.49 -2.96 9.93
C THR A 35 -13.54 -4.17 10.01
N ASP A 36 -13.39 -4.90 8.90
CA ASP A 36 -12.54 -6.08 8.81
C ASP A 36 -11.15 -5.72 8.30
N LEU A 37 -10.11 -6.14 9.04
CA LEU A 37 -8.71 -5.88 8.75
C LEU A 37 -8.27 -6.45 7.38
N LYS A 38 -8.69 -7.68 7.05
CA LYS A 38 -8.35 -8.30 5.77
C LYS A 38 -9.00 -7.61 4.57
N SER A 39 -10.27 -7.21 4.71
CA SER A 39 -10.96 -6.48 3.64
C SER A 39 -10.35 -5.10 3.41
N LEU A 40 -9.93 -4.40 4.47
CA LEU A 40 -9.26 -3.11 4.39
C LEU A 40 -7.96 -3.22 3.58
N ILE A 41 -7.10 -4.22 3.89
CA ILE A 41 -5.86 -4.45 3.15
C ILE A 41 -6.15 -4.81 1.67
N ALA A 42 -7.22 -5.57 1.40
CA ALA A 42 -7.60 -5.90 0.03
C ALA A 42 -8.06 -4.66 -0.76
N TYR A 43 -8.86 -3.77 -0.18
CA TYR A 43 -9.29 -2.54 -0.84
C TYR A 43 -8.13 -1.55 -1.05
N SER A 44 -7.16 -1.51 -0.13
CA SER A 44 -5.96 -0.69 -0.31
C SER A 44 -5.14 -1.12 -1.54
N SER A 45 -5.10 -2.42 -1.84
CA SER A 45 -4.44 -2.91 -3.05
C SER A 45 -5.14 -2.45 -4.33
N ILE A 46 -6.48 -2.36 -4.33
CA ILE A 46 -7.25 -1.85 -5.48
C ILE A 46 -6.92 -0.37 -5.73
N SER A 47 -6.79 0.45 -4.68
CA SER A 47 -6.45 1.87 -4.82
C SER A 47 -5.05 2.08 -5.42
N HIS A 48 -4.04 1.35 -4.94
CA HIS A 48 -2.68 1.43 -5.50
C HIS A 48 -2.61 0.88 -6.94
N MET A 49 -3.31 -0.21 -7.26
CA MET A 49 -3.35 -0.73 -8.64
C MET A 49 -4.09 0.21 -9.60
N GLY A 50 -5.05 1.00 -9.13
CA GLY A 50 -5.67 2.04 -9.91
C GLY A 50 -4.67 3.11 -10.42
N LEU A 51 -3.68 3.48 -9.58
CA LEU A 51 -2.57 4.35 -9.99
C LEU A 51 -1.69 3.71 -11.07
N VAL A 52 -1.41 2.43 -10.95
CA VAL A 52 -0.64 1.67 -11.95
C VAL A 52 -1.34 1.68 -13.31
N ILE A 53 -2.66 1.46 -13.34
CA ILE A 53 -3.44 1.50 -14.57
C ILE A 53 -3.40 2.90 -15.20
N ALA A 54 -3.54 3.96 -14.40
CA ALA A 54 -3.43 5.34 -14.88
C ALA A 54 -2.05 5.60 -15.50
N ALA A 55 -0.97 5.19 -14.83
CA ALA A 55 0.40 5.38 -15.29
C ALA A 55 0.70 4.65 -16.62
N ILE A 56 0.23 3.41 -16.76
CA ILE A 56 0.38 2.62 -17.99
C ILE A 56 -0.40 3.26 -19.15
N SER A 57 -1.58 3.80 -18.87
CA SER A 57 -2.43 4.44 -19.89
C SER A 57 -1.81 5.69 -20.50
N ILE A 58 -0.92 6.38 -19.78
CA ILE A 58 -0.21 7.58 -20.29
C ILE A 58 0.92 7.22 -21.26
N GLN A 59 1.46 5.99 -21.18
CA GLN A 59 2.51 5.45 -22.07
C GLN A 59 3.83 6.24 -22.10
N THR A 60 4.13 7.02 -21.07
CA THR A 60 5.42 7.71 -20.91
C THR A 60 6.45 6.77 -20.28
N GLN A 61 7.74 6.99 -20.56
CA GLN A 61 8.82 6.20 -19.93
C GLN A 61 8.77 6.31 -18.39
N TRP A 62 8.54 7.50 -17.88
CA TRP A 62 8.44 7.74 -16.43
C TRP A 62 7.20 7.07 -15.82
N GLY A 63 6.07 7.11 -16.54
CA GLY A 63 4.86 6.40 -16.12
C GLY A 63 5.06 4.89 -16.07
N LEU A 64 5.71 4.31 -17.08
CA LEU A 64 6.00 2.88 -17.11
C LEU A 64 7.00 2.46 -16.03
N ALA A 65 8.08 3.22 -15.83
CA ALA A 65 9.05 2.97 -14.77
C ALA A 65 8.39 3.07 -13.38
N GLY A 66 7.56 4.10 -13.16
CA GLY A 66 6.79 4.26 -11.93
C GLY A 66 5.79 3.12 -11.70
N ALA A 67 5.11 2.67 -12.75
CA ALA A 67 4.18 1.53 -12.68
C ALA A 67 4.90 0.24 -12.29
N MET A 68 6.05 -0.05 -12.89
CA MET A 68 6.87 -1.23 -12.55
C MET A 68 7.37 -1.18 -11.11
N ALA A 69 7.91 -0.04 -10.69
CA ALA A 69 8.36 0.17 -9.32
C ALA A 69 7.23 -0.05 -8.31
N MET A 70 6.05 0.52 -8.60
CA MET A 70 4.86 0.40 -7.75
C MET A 70 4.35 -1.03 -7.66
N MET A 71 4.29 -1.78 -8.78
CA MET A 71 3.83 -3.18 -8.78
C MET A 71 4.72 -4.07 -7.90
N VAL A 72 6.05 -3.94 -8.03
CA VAL A 72 7.00 -4.73 -7.23
C VAL A 72 6.92 -4.32 -5.75
N ALA A 73 6.97 -3.03 -5.46
CA ALA A 73 6.96 -2.53 -4.10
C ALA A 73 5.64 -2.87 -3.38
N HIS A 74 4.50 -2.66 -4.04
CA HIS A 74 3.20 -3.00 -3.47
C HIS A 74 3.01 -4.51 -3.29
N GLY A 75 3.56 -5.33 -4.19
CA GLY A 75 3.54 -6.79 -4.05
C GLY A 75 4.18 -7.26 -2.73
N PHE A 76 5.34 -6.71 -2.36
CA PHE A 76 6.00 -7.03 -1.08
C PHE A 76 5.27 -6.41 0.12
N THR A 77 4.82 -5.17 0.05
CA THR A 77 4.15 -4.51 1.18
C THR A 77 2.79 -5.11 1.47
N SER A 78 1.98 -5.41 0.47
CA SER A 78 0.65 -6.01 0.67
C SER A 78 0.76 -7.44 1.20
N SER A 79 1.68 -8.26 0.69
CA SER A 79 1.92 -9.60 1.21
C SER A 79 2.38 -9.56 2.66
N ALA A 80 3.28 -8.64 3.03
CA ALA A 80 3.70 -8.44 4.42
C ALA A 80 2.53 -8.06 5.35
N LEU A 81 1.66 -7.14 4.91
CA LEU A 81 0.45 -6.75 5.65
C LEU A 81 -0.52 -7.92 5.84
N PHE A 82 -0.73 -8.75 4.81
CA PHE A 82 -1.56 -9.96 4.94
C PHE A 82 -0.96 -10.98 5.89
N CYS A 83 0.36 -11.16 5.90
CA CYS A 83 1.04 -12.03 6.85
C CYS A 83 0.85 -11.53 8.29
N LEU A 84 1.01 -10.22 8.55
CA LEU A 84 0.76 -9.60 9.85
C LEU A 84 -0.70 -9.73 10.27
N ALA A 85 -1.64 -9.51 9.35
CA ALA A 85 -3.06 -9.70 9.63
C ALA A 85 -3.39 -11.16 9.95
N ASN A 86 -2.70 -12.12 9.34
CA ASN A 86 -2.87 -13.53 9.68
C ASN A 86 -2.29 -13.87 11.05
N THR A 87 -1.11 -13.37 11.40
CA THR A 87 -0.51 -13.59 12.73
C THR A 87 -1.36 -12.99 13.85
N THR A 88 -2.00 -11.84 13.62
CA THR A 88 -2.95 -11.28 14.58
C THR A 88 -4.23 -12.12 14.68
N TYR A 89 -4.75 -12.60 13.54
CA TYR A 89 -5.92 -13.47 13.51
C TYR A 89 -5.70 -14.81 14.22
N GLU A 90 -4.56 -15.46 14.06
CA GLU A 90 -4.23 -16.72 14.75
C GLU A 90 -4.28 -16.58 16.27
N ARG A 91 -4.00 -15.39 16.80
CA ARG A 91 -3.99 -15.10 18.24
C ARG A 91 -5.32 -14.63 18.78
N THR A 92 -6.05 -13.83 18.02
CA THR A 92 -7.32 -13.24 18.47
C THR A 92 -8.55 -13.98 17.99
N GLN A 93 -8.42 -14.84 16.98
CA GLN A 93 -9.51 -15.54 16.29
C GLN A 93 -10.60 -14.60 15.76
N THR A 94 -10.27 -13.30 15.63
CA THR A 94 -11.18 -12.26 15.12
C THR A 94 -10.50 -11.44 14.04
N ARG A 95 -11.27 -10.94 13.08
CA ARG A 95 -10.81 -10.06 11.99
C ARG A 95 -11.22 -8.60 12.21
N ILE A 96 -12.07 -8.35 13.21
CA ILE A 96 -12.67 -7.03 13.46
C ILE A 96 -11.63 -6.12 14.09
N LEU A 97 -11.35 -4.97 13.46
CA LEU A 97 -10.36 -3.98 13.90
C LEU A 97 -10.54 -3.55 15.35
N ILE A 98 -11.78 -3.35 15.80
CA ILE A 98 -12.08 -2.89 17.16
C ILE A 98 -11.71 -3.94 18.21
N LEU A 99 -11.78 -5.22 17.86
CA LEU A 99 -11.44 -6.32 18.78
C LEU A 99 -9.94 -6.63 18.81
N THR A 100 -9.18 -6.21 17.78
CA THR A 100 -7.72 -6.44 17.67
C THR A 100 -6.93 -5.24 18.20
N ARG A 101 -7.25 -4.74 19.40
CA ARG A 101 -6.57 -3.58 20.01
C ARG A 101 -5.49 -3.98 20.99
N GLY A 102 -4.52 -3.08 21.24
CA GLY A 102 -3.58 -3.19 22.34
C GLY A 102 -2.40 -4.13 22.11
N PHE A 103 -2.11 -4.50 20.84
CA PHE A 103 -0.98 -5.38 20.54
C PHE A 103 0.38 -4.80 20.94
N HIS A 104 0.51 -3.48 21.02
CA HIS A 104 1.74 -2.81 21.43
C HIS A 104 2.22 -3.28 22.81
N ASN A 105 1.33 -3.44 23.76
CA ASN A 105 1.67 -3.84 25.13
C ASN A 105 2.00 -5.33 25.25
N ILE A 106 1.46 -6.16 24.35
CA ILE A 106 1.58 -7.61 24.40
C ILE A 106 2.78 -8.09 23.60
N MET A 107 2.99 -7.51 22.42
CA MET A 107 4.01 -7.95 21.46
C MET A 107 4.72 -6.75 20.79
N PRO A 108 5.67 -6.09 21.49
CA PRO A 108 6.30 -4.88 20.97
C PRO A 108 7.10 -5.10 19.66
N MET A 109 7.70 -6.29 19.47
CA MET A 109 8.43 -6.61 18.24
C MET A 109 7.52 -6.73 17.01
N THR A 110 6.30 -7.24 17.16
CA THR A 110 5.34 -7.28 16.05
C THR A 110 4.81 -5.90 15.72
N THR A 111 4.72 -5.01 16.70
CA THR A 111 4.36 -3.60 16.52
C THR A 111 5.35 -2.88 15.62
N THR A 112 6.65 -3.15 15.75
CA THR A 112 7.66 -2.54 14.87
C THR A 112 7.48 -2.98 13.41
N TRP A 113 7.11 -4.24 13.16
CA TRP A 113 6.80 -4.73 11.83
C TRP A 113 5.53 -4.08 11.26
N TRP A 114 4.48 -3.92 12.07
CA TRP A 114 3.28 -3.18 11.69
C TRP A 114 3.59 -1.73 11.32
N LEU A 115 4.45 -1.06 12.11
CA LEU A 115 4.87 0.31 11.82
C LEU A 115 5.61 0.39 10.48
N LEU A 116 6.63 -0.44 10.29
CA LEU A 116 7.45 -0.43 9.07
C LEU A 116 6.60 -0.70 7.82
N THR A 117 5.75 -1.72 7.85
CA THR A 117 4.91 -2.06 6.68
C THR A 117 3.86 -1.00 6.38
N ASN A 118 3.25 -0.38 7.40
CA ASN A 118 2.34 0.74 7.19
C ASN A 118 3.06 1.98 6.65
N LEU A 119 4.24 2.32 7.15
CA LEU A 119 5.05 3.42 6.62
C LEU A 119 5.42 3.20 5.15
N MET A 120 5.78 1.97 4.78
CA MET A 120 6.03 1.62 3.38
C MET A 120 4.77 1.73 2.52
N ASN A 121 3.60 1.35 3.05
CA ASN A 121 2.33 1.47 2.34
C ASN A 121 1.87 2.93 2.20
N MET A 122 2.24 3.80 3.14
CA MET A 122 2.03 5.26 3.07
C MET A 122 2.98 5.98 2.10
N ALA A 123 3.85 5.23 1.42
CA ALA A 123 4.88 5.78 0.55
C ALA A 123 5.74 6.85 1.26
N THR A 124 6.20 6.56 2.47
CA THR A 124 7.15 7.46 3.14
C THR A 124 8.54 7.31 2.54
N PRO A 125 9.33 8.41 2.44
CA PRO A 125 10.76 8.27 2.12
C PRO A 125 11.45 7.45 3.22
N PRO A 126 12.22 6.42 2.94
CA PRO A 126 12.91 5.98 1.73
C PRO A 126 12.27 4.76 1.03
N SER A 127 10.97 4.57 1.09
CA SER A 127 10.33 3.38 0.49
C SER A 127 10.31 3.42 -1.04
N MET A 128 10.35 2.25 -1.66
CA MET A 128 10.21 2.10 -3.12
C MET A 128 8.81 2.50 -3.61
N ASN A 129 7.75 2.37 -2.80
CA ASN A 129 6.44 2.90 -3.11
C ASN A 129 6.47 4.41 -3.37
N PHE A 130 7.24 5.16 -2.55
CA PHE A 130 7.40 6.60 -2.72
C PHE A 130 8.00 6.97 -4.07
N THR A 131 9.07 6.28 -4.48
CA THR A 131 9.69 6.53 -5.79
C THR A 131 8.74 6.22 -6.94
N GLY A 132 7.98 5.12 -6.84
CA GLY A 132 6.95 4.77 -7.82
C GLY A 132 5.85 5.82 -7.93
N GLU A 133 5.31 6.28 -6.81
CA GLU A 133 4.27 7.31 -6.76
C GLU A 133 4.75 8.67 -7.28
N LEU A 134 5.99 9.07 -6.96
CA LEU A 134 6.58 10.30 -7.51
C LEU A 134 6.71 10.26 -9.04
N LEU A 135 7.16 9.15 -9.62
CA LEU A 135 7.28 9.01 -11.06
C LEU A 135 5.90 9.01 -11.74
N ILE A 136 4.92 8.37 -11.12
CA ILE A 136 3.53 8.39 -11.60
C ILE A 136 2.97 9.82 -11.52
N ALA A 137 3.19 10.51 -10.40
CA ALA A 137 2.76 11.90 -10.23
C ALA A 137 3.39 12.83 -11.28
N ALA A 138 4.69 12.69 -11.55
CA ALA A 138 5.39 13.46 -12.58
C ALA A 138 4.82 13.19 -13.98
N SER A 139 4.50 11.93 -14.30
CA SER A 139 3.90 11.55 -15.57
C SER A 139 2.47 12.10 -15.75
N LEU A 140 1.66 12.06 -14.68
CA LEU A 140 0.29 12.61 -14.65
C LEU A 140 0.30 14.14 -14.79
N PHE A 141 1.19 14.82 -14.05
CA PHE A 141 1.33 16.27 -14.10
C PHE A 141 1.74 16.76 -15.49
N ASN A 142 2.68 16.05 -16.11
CA ASN A 142 3.15 16.39 -17.46
C ASN A 142 2.07 16.19 -18.53
N TRP A 143 1.12 15.27 -18.29
CA TRP A 143 0.01 15.01 -19.19
C TRP A 143 -1.15 15.99 -18.99
N CYS A 144 -1.60 16.23 -17.75
CA CYS A 144 -2.66 17.16 -17.40
C CYS A 144 -2.53 17.65 -15.95
N PRO A 145 -2.19 18.95 -15.73
CA PRO A 145 -1.94 19.48 -14.38
C PRO A 145 -3.16 19.39 -13.45
N THR A 146 -4.39 19.43 -13.97
CA THR A 146 -5.60 19.37 -13.14
C THR A 146 -5.80 18.02 -12.46
N ILE A 147 -5.27 16.93 -13.02
CA ILE A 147 -5.39 15.58 -12.47
C ILE A 147 -4.58 15.43 -11.19
N ILE A 148 -3.57 16.28 -10.97
CA ILE A 148 -2.76 16.23 -9.76
C ILE A 148 -3.59 16.48 -8.49
N ILE A 149 -4.71 17.19 -8.59
CA ILE A 149 -5.61 17.43 -7.45
C ILE A 149 -6.23 16.10 -7.01
N LEU A 150 -6.70 15.29 -7.95
CA LEU A 150 -7.30 13.99 -7.67
C LEU A 150 -6.26 13.00 -7.12
N PHE A 151 -5.05 13.04 -7.68
CA PHE A 151 -3.91 12.28 -7.17
C PHE A 151 -3.56 12.68 -5.73
N GLY A 152 -3.46 13.98 -5.44
CA GLY A 152 -3.18 14.48 -4.09
C GLY A 152 -4.25 14.08 -3.07
N LEU A 153 -5.52 14.13 -3.46
CA LEU A 153 -6.61 13.67 -2.62
C LEU A 153 -6.50 12.17 -2.32
N LEU A 154 -6.17 11.36 -3.32
CA LEU A 154 -5.92 9.93 -3.13
C LEU A 154 -4.80 9.70 -2.10
N MET A 155 -3.68 10.41 -2.21
CA MET A 155 -2.54 10.28 -1.30
C MET A 155 -2.90 10.63 0.15
N LEU A 156 -3.71 11.66 0.36
CA LEU A 156 -4.20 12.04 1.70
C LEU A 156 -5.08 10.93 2.31
N ILE A 157 -5.95 10.33 1.50
CA ILE A 157 -6.82 9.25 1.96
C ILE A 157 -6.00 7.99 2.27
N THR A 158 -5.01 7.65 1.42
CA THR A 158 -4.12 6.49 1.68
C THR A 158 -3.33 6.65 2.97
N ALA A 159 -2.82 7.83 3.25
CA ALA A 159 -2.17 8.14 4.52
C ALA A 159 -3.13 7.99 5.71
N SER A 160 -4.36 8.49 5.58
CA SER A 160 -5.33 8.45 6.67
C SER A 160 -5.76 7.03 7.03
N TYR A 161 -6.08 6.15 6.07
CA TYR A 161 -6.48 4.78 6.40
C TYR A 161 -5.31 3.94 6.92
N SER A 162 -4.09 4.13 6.42
CA SER A 162 -2.93 3.37 6.91
C SER A 162 -2.57 3.75 8.35
N LEU A 163 -2.63 5.04 8.70
CA LEU A 163 -2.51 5.48 10.09
C LEU A 163 -3.65 4.94 10.95
N HIS A 164 -4.89 4.94 10.44
CA HIS A 164 -6.04 4.40 11.15
C HIS A 164 -5.87 2.92 11.49
N VAL A 165 -5.40 2.11 10.54
CA VAL A 165 -5.09 0.68 10.77
C VAL A 165 -4.05 0.51 11.85
N PHE A 166 -2.96 1.26 11.79
CA PHE A 166 -1.89 1.16 12.78
C PHE A 166 -2.39 1.56 14.18
N LEU A 167 -3.04 2.71 14.31
CA LEU A 167 -3.54 3.20 15.59
C LEU A 167 -4.61 2.28 16.18
N SER A 168 -5.53 1.81 15.37
CA SER A 168 -6.63 0.95 15.85
C SER A 168 -6.16 -0.42 16.33
N THR A 169 -5.13 -1.00 15.69
CA THR A 169 -4.60 -2.32 16.08
C THR A 169 -3.61 -2.25 17.22
N GLN A 170 -2.78 -1.20 17.31
CA GLN A 170 -1.66 -1.15 18.26
C GLN A 170 -2.01 -0.42 19.55
N MET A 171 -2.87 0.62 19.47
CA MET A 171 -3.20 1.46 20.62
C MET A 171 -4.43 0.95 21.37
N GLY A 172 -4.52 1.36 22.64
CA GLY A 172 -5.66 1.03 23.53
C GLY A 172 -5.39 -0.15 24.46
N ALA A 173 -6.37 -0.41 25.32
CA ALA A 173 -6.35 -1.59 26.18
C ALA A 173 -6.78 -2.83 25.39
N PRO A 174 -6.16 -3.99 25.62
CA PRO A 174 -6.57 -5.23 24.97
C PRO A 174 -8.01 -5.56 25.37
N THR A 175 -8.85 -5.79 24.37
CA THR A 175 -10.28 -6.09 24.60
C THR A 175 -10.52 -7.56 24.95
N LEU A 176 -9.57 -8.43 24.62
CA LEU A 176 -9.66 -9.86 24.81
C LEU A 176 -8.78 -10.28 25.99
N ASN A 177 -9.37 -10.82 27.04
CA ASN A 177 -8.67 -11.42 28.16
C ASN A 177 -8.20 -12.87 27.85
N ILE A 178 -7.77 -13.12 26.61
CA ILE A 178 -7.27 -14.44 26.20
C ILE A 178 -5.75 -14.46 26.41
N PRO A 179 -5.18 -15.56 26.91
CA PRO A 179 -3.73 -15.73 26.97
C PRO A 179 -3.16 -15.75 25.56
N ILE A 180 -2.56 -14.64 25.15
CA ILE A 180 -1.99 -14.49 23.80
C ILE A 180 -0.62 -15.17 23.78
N GLN A 181 -0.43 -16.09 22.84
CA GLN A 181 0.86 -16.75 22.63
C GLN A 181 1.91 -15.74 22.15
N PRO A 182 3.18 -15.86 22.62
CA PRO A 182 4.26 -15.00 22.17
C PRO A 182 4.54 -15.16 20.66
N ALA A 183 5.20 -14.16 20.09
CA ALA A 183 5.59 -14.22 18.69
C ALA A 183 6.65 -15.33 18.45
N HIS A 184 6.46 -16.12 17.39
CA HIS A 184 7.41 -17.15 16.99
C HIS A 184 8.52 -16.58 16.12
N THR A 185 9.73 -17.13 16.21
CA THR A 185 10.90 -16.72 15.40
C THR A 185 10.63 -16.81 13.88
N ARG A 186 9.85 -17.79 13.44
CA ARG A 186 9.43 -17.95 12.04
C ARG A 186 8.68 -16.75 11.49
N GLU A 187 7.87 -16.08 12.32
CA GLU A 187 7.09 -14.90 11.92
C GLU A 187 7.99 -13.69 11.69
N HIS A 188 8.98 -13.49 12.57
CA HIS A 188 9.98 -12.44 12.40
C HIS A 188 10.86 -12.69 11.17
N LEU A 189 11.26 -13.94 10.91
CA LEU A 189 12.01 -14.31 9.70
C LEU A 189 11.19 -14.00 8.44
N LEU A 190 9.90 -14.33 8.44
CA LEU A 190 9.02 -14.04 7.32
C LEU A 190 8.94 -12.53 7.05
N MET A 191 8.80 -11.72 8.09
CA MET A 191 8.76 -10.27 7.96
C MET A 191 10.09 -9.68 7.48
N THR A 192 11.22 -10.18 7.97
CA THR A 192 12.55 -9.75 7.48
C THR A 192 12.74 -10.05 6.00
N LEU A 193 12.28 -11.21 5.52
CA LEU A 193 12.36 -11.59 4.11
C LEU A 193 11.48 -10.73 3.18
N HIS A 194 10.46 -10.06 3.70
CA HIS A 194 9.67 -9.11 2.92
C HIS A 194 10.27 -7.69 2.96
N VAL A 195 10.70 -7.23 4.14
CA VAL A 195 11.15 -5.86 4.35
C VAL A 195 12.57 -5.62 3.82
N ILE A 196 13.51 -6.56 4.06
CA ILE A 196 14.91 -6.39 3.63
C ILE A 196 15.03 -6.27 2.09
N PRO A 197 14.44 -7.15 1.26
CA PRO A 197 14.52 -6.98 -0.20
C PRO A 197 13.94 -5.65 -0.67
N LEU A 198 12.84 -5.20 -0.07
CA LEU A 198 12.23 -3.93 -0.42
C LEU A 198 13.15 -2.74 -0.11
N MET A 199 13.80 -2.75 1.05
CA MET A 199 14.78 -1.72 1.43
C MET A 199 16.02 -1.76 0.55
N MET A 200 16.51 -2.95 0.15
CA MET A 200 17.64 -3.08 -0.76
C MET A 200 17.34 -2.53 -2.16
N ILE A 201 16.13 -2.79 -2.67
CA ILE A 201 15.67 -2.26 -3.95
C ILE A 201 15.54 -0.73 -3.91
N SER A 202 15.07 -0.16 -2.78
CA SER A 202 14.93 1.29 -2.64
C SER A 202 16.27 2.04 -2.68
N LEU A 203 17.39 1.38 -2.30
CA LEU A 203 18.74 1.95 -2.40
C LEU A 203 19.26 2.01 -3.85
N LYS A 204 18.78 1.13 -4.72
CA LYS A 204 19.11 1.10 -6.15
C LYS A 204 17.86 0.92 -7.00
N PRO A 205 17.06 1.96 -7.18
CA PRO A 205 15.80 1.88 -7.92
C PRO A 205 15.98 1.55 -9.40
N GLU A 206 17.18 1.82 -9.95
CA GLU A 206 17.53 1.53 -11.34
C GLU A 206 17.46 0.03 -11.71
N LEU A 207 17.45 -0.86 -10.73
CA LEU A 207 17.32 -2.30 -10.98
C LEU A 207 15.93 -2.71 -11.51
N ILE A 208 14.92 -1.86 -11.30
CA ILE A 208 13.52 -2.14 -11.69
C ILE A 208 13.02 -1.14 -12.73
N MET A 209 13.60 0.06 -12.78
CA MET A 209 13.28 1.10 -13.75
C MET A 209 14.03 0.87 -15.07
#